data_af4e0b6d28d11c792dc1ee255eb3e63b
#
_entry.id   af4e0b6d28d11c792dc1ee255eb3e63b
#
_cell.length_a   1.000
_cell.length_b   1.000
_cell.length_c   1.000
_cell.angle_alpha   90.00
_cell.angle_beta   90.00
_cell.angle_gamma   90.00
#
_symmetry.space_group_name_H-M   'P 1'
#
loop_
_entity.id
_entity.type
_entity.pdbx_description
1 polymer ?
#
loop_
_entity_poly.entity_id
_entity_poly.type
_entity_poly.pdbx_seq_one_letter_code
_entity_poly.pdbx_strand_id
1 'polypeptide(L)'
;HKPEGDINNPIAWVNWDNMGAAGGIISSADDMVKWMRFQLNNGIIGKDTLFTKAQQMTMWTPHVNFQVSDRARDLFGGRNFNGYGLGWGTSEYNGKQMVSHTGGYDGMYSAVTMLPTEKIGVVVLTNSMDGIGSMLSYEIFDRLLNLPQKDWKSRGIGQDKAHWTDRSARI
;
A
#
# COMPACT_ATOMS: atom_id res chain seq x y z
N HIS A 1 2.87 12.98 -13.11
CA HIS A 1 3.40 14.26 -12.62
C HIS A 1 4.85 14.11 -12.15
N LYS A 2 5.69 15.09 -12.43
CA LYS A 2 7.09 15.11 -11.96
C LYS A 2 7.26 16.28 -10.99
N PRO A 3 7.80 16.04 -9.78
CA PRO A 3 8.05 17.11 -8.83
C PRO A 3 9.21 18.00 -9.31
N GLU A 4 9.01 19.31 -9.27
CA GLU A 4 10.04 20.34 -9.47
C GLU A 4 9.88 21.35 -8.34
N GLY A 5 10.74 21.27 -7.33
CA GLY A 5 10.57 22.02 -6.08
C GLY A 5 9.27 21.61 -5.38
N ASP A 6 8.39 22.57 -5.11
CA ASP A 6 7.10 22.35 -4.46
C ASP A 6 5.92 22.14 -5.45
N ILE A 7 6.21 22.04 -6.74
CA ILE A 7 5.19 21.93 -7.80
C ILE A 7 5.27 20.54 -8.44
N ASN A 8 4.13 19.91 -8.62
CA ASN A 8 3.98 18.68 -9.41
C ASN A 8 3.53 19.01 -10.84
N ASN A 9 4.46 18.96 -11.79
CA ASN A 9 4.16 19.22 -13.18
C ASN A 9 3.58 17.98 -13.89
N PRO A 10 2.54 18.13 -14.75
CA PRO A 10 2.07 17.04 -15.58
C PRO A 10 3.20 16.54 -16.51
N ILE A 11 3.28 15.24 -16.70
CA ILE A 11 4.19 14.64 -17.69
C ILE A 11 3.37 14.00 -18.80
N ALA A 12 3.99 13.77 -19.96
CA ALA A 12 3.38 13.05 -21.04
C ALA A 12 3.03 11.62 -20.61
N TRP A 13 1.98 11.07 -21.20
CA TRP A 13 1.60 9.67 -20.98
C TRP A 13 2.69 8.76 -21.54
N VAL A 14 3.12 7.79 -20.74
CA VAL A 14 4.10 6.77 -21.15
C VAL A 14 3.38 5.47 -21.48
N ASN A 15 3.72 4.89 -22.64
CA ASN A 15 3.19 3.60 -23.03
C ASN A 15 3.98 2.46 -22.35
N TRP A 16 3.25 1.61 -21.64
CA TRP A 16 3.79 0.46 -20.91
C TRP A 16 3.20 -0.87 -21.40
N ASP A 17 2.80 -0.97 -22.65
CA ASP A 17 2.17 -2.17 -23.21
C ASP A 17 2.97 -3.45 -22.95
N ASN A 18 4.30 -3.36 -23.00
CA ASN A 18 5.21 -4.49 -22.73
C ASN A 18 5.25 -4.88 -21.24
N MET A 19 4.73 -4.07 -20.34
CA MET A 19 4.73 -4.27 -18.88
C MET A 19 3.33 -4.25 -18.28
N GLY A 20 2.31 -4.43 -19.08
CA GLY A 20 0.90 -4.33 -18.67
C GLY A 20 0.54 -5.22 -17.48
N ALA A 21 1.11 -6.42 -17.38
CA ALA A 21 0.89 -7.32 -16.24
C ALA A 21 1.48 -6.81 -14.92
N ALA A 22 2.51 -5.96 -14.96
CA ALA A 22 3.16 -5.43 -13.77
C ALA A 22 2.56 -4.11 -13.28
N GLY A 23 1.93 -3.33 -14.15
CA GLY A 23 1.45 -1.99 -13.77
C GLY A 23 0.43 -1.36 -14.71
N GLY A 24 -0.19 -2.14 -15.61
CA GLY A 24 -1.10 -1.61 -16.64
C GLY A 24 -2.52 -1.29 -16.16
N ILE A 25 -2.87 -1.55 -14.90
CA ILE A 25 -4.21 -1.25 -14.38
C ILE A 25 -4.31 0.24 -14.08
N ILE A 26 -5.26 0.90 -14.76
CA ILE A 26 -5.66 2.29 -14.47
C ILE A 26 -7.03 2.22 -13.81
N SER A 27 -7.19 2.86 -12.66
CA SER A 27 -8.42 2.78 -11.87
C SER A 27 -8.76 4.10 -11.20
N SER A 28 -9.97 4.18 -10.67
CA SER A 28 -10.46 5.26 -9.81
C SER A 28 -10.52 4.81 -8.35
N ALA A 29 -10.65 5.77 -7.43
CA ALA A 29 -10.87 5.45 -6.02
C ALA A 29 -12.16 4.63 -5.82
N ASP A 30 -13.24 4.96 -6.54
CA ASP A 30 -14.51 4.25 -6.45
C ASP A 30 -14.42 2.79 -6.89
N ASP A 31 -13.68 2.50 -7.96
CA ASP A 31 -13.49 1.13 -8.42
C ASP A 31 -12.52 0.35 -7.51
N MET A 32 -11.51 1.01 -6.97
CA MET A 32 -10.63 0.40 -5.98
C MET A 32 -11.34 0.09 -4.66
N VAL A 33 -12.33 0.89 -4.26
CA VAL A 33 -13.21 0.56 -3.11
C VAL A 33 -14.02 -0.71 -3.39
N LYS A 34 -14.58 -0.87 -4.60
CA LYS A 34 -15.26 -2.11 -5.01
C LYS A 34 -14.32 -3.31 -4.96
N TRP A 35 -13.10 -3.13 -5.47
CA TRP A 35 -12.03 -4.16 -5.40
C TRP A 35 -11.68 -4.53 -3.96
N MET A 36 -11.48 -3.57 -3.06
CA MET A 36 -11.20 -3.86 -1.66
C MET A 36 -12.37 -4.58 -0.97
N ARG A 37 -13.61 -4.15 -1.20
CA ARG A 37 -14.80 -4.83 -0.66
C ARG A 37 -14.89 -6.26 -1.15
N PHE A 38 -14.58 -6.52 -2.40
CA PHE A 38 -14.49 -7.86 -2.98
C PHE A 38 -13.41 -8.69 -2.26
N GLN A 39 -12.23 -8.14 -2.06
CA GLN A 39 -11.15 -8.81 -1.31
C GLN A 39 -11.58 -9.10 0.14
N LEU A 40 -12.12 -8.12 0.85
CA LEU A 40 -12.58 -8.28 2.23
C LEU A 40 -13.79 -9.23 2.37
N ASN A 41 -14.50 -9.48 1.28
CA ASN A 41 -15.63 -10.42 1.22
C ASN A 41 -15.24 -11.81 0.67
N ASN A 42 -13.98 -12.20 0.79
CA ASN A 42 -13.47 -13.52 0.39
C ASN A 42 -13.73 -13.87 -1.09
N GLY A 43 -13.64 -12.88 -1.98
CA GLY A 43 -13.81 -13.09 -3.41
C GLY A 43 -15.24 -13.18 -3.91
N ILE A 44 -16.22 -12.70 -3.12
CA ILE A 44 -17.64 -12.75 -3.45
C ILE A 44 -18.14 -11.39 -3.91
N ILE A 45 -18.80 -11.35 -5.08
CA ILE A 45 -19.54 -10.19 -5.61
C ILE A 45 -20.96 -10.64 -5.92
N GLY A 46 -21.95 -10.13 -5.17
CA GLY A 46 -23.33 -10.52 -5.34
C GLY A 46 -23.53 -12.02 -5.11
N LYS A 47 -23.83 -12.76 -6.18
CA LYS A 47 -23.98 -14.23 -6.15
C LYS A 47 -22.74 -14.97 -6.69
N ASP A 48 -21.78 -14.26 -7.23
CA ASP A 48 -20.64 -14.85 -7.90
C ASP A 48 -19.43 -14.93 -6.97
N THR A 49 -18.72 -16.05 -7.04
CA THR A 49 -17.45 -16.27 -6.34
C THR A 49 -16.34 -16.34 -7.38
N LEU A 50 -15.46 -15.34 -7.45
CA LEU A 50 -14.36 -15.30 -8.41
C LEU A 50 -13.13 -16.08 -7.94
N PHE A 51 -12.93 -16.16 -6.64
CA PHE A 51 -11.95 -17.05 -6.01
C PHE A 51 -12.43 -17.53 -4.65
N THR A 52 -11.98 -18.67 -4.24
CA THR A 52 -12.34 -19.27 -2.95
C THR A 52 -11.54 -18.65 -1.81
N LYS A 53 -12.04 -18.79 -0.58
CA LYS A 53 -11.30 -18.40 0.62
C LYS A 53 -9.92 -19.08 0.69
N ALA A 54 -9.81 -20.34 0.27
CA ALA A 54 -8.55 -21.07 0.26
C ALA A 54 -7.53 -20.42 -0.71
N GLN A 55 -7.98 -20.03 -1.90
CA GLN A 55 -7.13 -19.30 -2.86
C GLN A 55 -6.71 -17.94 -2.31
N GLN A 56 -7.61 -17.21 -1.65
CA GLN A 56 -7.26 -15.96 -1.00
C GLN A 56 -6.23 -16.13 0.10
N MET A 57 -6.40 -17.15 0.95
CA MET A 57 -5.41 -17.47 1.99
C MET A 57 -4.04 -17.79 1.38
N THR A 58 -4.00 -18.52 0.25
CA THR A 58 -2.74 -18.75 -0.47
C THR A 58 -2.11 -17.44 -0.95
N MET A 59 -2.89 -16.51 -1.50
CA MET A 59 -2.39 -15.21 -1.93
C MET A 59 -1.83 -14.37 -0.78
N TRP A 60 -2.46 -14.43 0.40
CA TRP A 60 -2.08 -13.63 1.56
C TRP A 60 -1.11 -14.33 2.52
N THR A 61 -0.81 -15.59 2.31
CA THR A 61 0.23 -16.30 3.06
C THR A 61 1.61 -15.81 2.64
N PRO A 62 2.52 -15.47 3.57
CA PRO A 62 3.90 -15.14 3.23
C PRO A 62 4.60 -16.31 2.58
N HIS A 63 5.00 -16.18 1.32
CA HIS A 63 5.86 -17.12 0.61
C HIS A 63 7.33 -16.72 0.71
N VAL A 64 7.58 -15.42 0.97
CA VAL A 64 8.89 -14.87 1.29
C VAL A 64 8.75 -14.06 2.58
N ASN A 65 9.65 -14.29 3.53
CA ASN A 65 9.66 -13.56 4.79
C ASN A 65 10.82 -12.56 4.82
N PHE A 66 10.57 -11.40 5.40
CA PHE A 66 11.55 -10.34 5.61
C PHE A 66 11.84 -10.18 7.09
N GLN A 67 13.08 -9.83 7.42
CA GLN A 67 13.45 -9.50 8.77
C GLN A 67 12.68 -8.25 9.25
N VAL A 68 12.12 -8.32 10.45
CA VAL A 68 11.48 -7.18 11.10
C VAL A 68 12.52 -6.46 11.94
N SER A 69 12.81 -5.19 11.62
CA SER A 69 13.69 -4.35 12.42
C SER A 69 13.01 -3.92 13.73
N ASP A 70 13.81 -3.61 14.76
CA ASP A 70 13.28 -3.11 16.04
C ASP A 70 12.46 -1.83 15.83
N ARG A 71 12.91 -0.93 14.97
CA ARG A 71 12.14 0.26 14.58
C ARG A 71 10.77 -0.09 13.99
N ALA A 72 10.68 -1.09 13.11
CA ALA A 72 9.40 -1.50 12.55
C ALA A 72 8.51 -2.15 13.61
N ARG A 73 9.12 -2.94 14.52
CA ARG A 73 8.40 -3.54 15.65
C ARG A 73 7.73 -2.47 16.52
N ASP A 74 8.47 -1.46 16.92
CA ASP A 74 7.96 -0.37 17.76
C ASP A 74 6.92 0.49 17.03
N LEU A 75 7.24 0.85 15.77
CA LEU A 75 6.39 1.73 14.96
C LEU A 75 5.01 1.14 14.72
N PHE A 76 4.93 -0.16 14.43
CA PHE A 76 3.70 -0.85 14.06
C PHE A 76 3.06 -1.66 15.21
N GLY A 77 3.37 -1.32 16.45
CA GLY A 77 2.71 -1.87 17.63
C GLY A 77 3.00 -3.35 17.89
N GLY A 78 4.28 -3.72 17.87
CA GLY A 78 4.75 -5.08 18.17
C GLY A 78 4.75 -6.02 16.96
N ARG A 79 4.96 -5.47 15.75
CA ARG A 79 5.04 -6.30 14.53
C ARG A 79 6.02 -7.47 14.71
N ASN A 80 5.56 -8.70 14.52
CA ASN A 80 6.36 -9.92 14.64
C ASN A 80 6.71 -10.56 13.31
N PHE A 81 5.91 -10.31 12.26
CA PHE A 81 6.23 -10.79 10.93
C PHE A 81 6.05 -9.71 9.86
N ASN A 82 6.78 -9.88 8.77
CA ASN A 82 6.69 -9.12 7.55
C ASN A 82 7.08 -10.03 6.40
N GLY A 83 6.27 -10.09 5.36
CA GLY A 83 6.52 -10.96 4.22
C GLY A 83 5.77 -10.56 2.97
N TYR A 84 5.88 -11.40 1.96
CA TYR A 84 5.21 -11.20 0.67
C TYR A 84 4.57 -12.50 0.21
N GLY A 85 3.31 -12.42 -0.14
CA GLY A 85 2.51 -13.49 -0.71
C GLY A 85 2.49 -13.44 -2.23
N LEU A 86 1.36 -13.76 -2.84
CA LEU A 86 1.18 -13.67 -4.29
C LEU A 86 0.54 -12.31 -4.64
N GLY A 87 1.40 -11.33 -4.94
CA GLY A 87 0.98 -9.96 -5.24
C GLY A 87 0.56 -9.12 -4.01
N TRP A 88 0.84 -9.58 -2.79
CA TRP A 88 0.45 -8.90 -1.57
C TRP A 88 1.59 -8.89 -0.56
N GLY A 89 1.91 -7.71 -0.04
CA GLY A 89 2.64 -7.59 1.21
C GLY A 89 1.74 -8.01 2.36
N THR A 90 2.28 -8.79 3.30
CA THR A 90 1.55 -9.27 4.47
C THR A 90 2.38 -9.06 5.72
N SER A 91 1.77 -8.48 6.74
CA SER A 91 2.48 -8.11 7.97
C SER A 91 1.49 -7.93 9.13
N GLU A 92 1.97 -7.46 10.26
CA GLU A 92 1.14 -7.09 11.41
C GLU A 92 1.09 -5.57 11.60
N TYR A 93 -0.08 -5.10 12.03
CA TYR A 93 -0.34 -3.74 12.47
C TYR A 93 -1.09 -3.77 13.80
N ASN A 94 -0.43 -3.43 14.90
CA ASN A 94 -0.98 -3.50 16.25
C ASN A 94 -1.68 -4.86 16.54
N GLY A 95 -0.99 -5.97 16.26
CA GLY A 95 -1.48 -7.33 16.48
C GLY A 95 -2.53 -7.82 15.47
N LYS A 96 -2.84 -7.02 14.44
CA LYS A 96 -3.82 -7.35 13.40
C LYS A 96 -3.13 -7.70 12.10
N GLN A 97 -3.64 -8.69 11.38
CA GLN A 97 -3.13 -8.98 10.03
C GLN A 97 -3.38 -7.78 9.12
N MET A 98 -2.34 -7.34 8.45
CA MET A 98 -2.39 -6.30 7.44
C MET A 98 -1.95 -6.87 6.09
N VAL A 99 -2.75 -6.61 5.05
CA VAL A 99 -2.45 -6.97 3.67
C VAL A 99 -2.40 -5.69 2.85
N SER A 100 -1.34 -5.51 2.05
CA SER A 100 -1.15 -4.26 1.31
C SER A 100 -0.41 -4.47 0.00
N HIS A 101 -0.62 -3.56 -0.92
CA HIS A 101 0.23 -3.38 -2.09
C HIS A 101 0.32 -1.90 -2.45
N THR A 102 1.44 -1.50 -3.02
CA THR A 102 1.67 -0.14 -3.50
C THR A 102 2.05 -0.17 -4.98
N GLY A 103 1.84 0.92 -5.67
CA GLY A 103 2.27 1.10 -7.05
C GLY A 103 2.83 2.49 -7.25
N GLY A 104 4.02 2.58 -7.83
CA GLY A 104 4.62 3.83 -8.27
C GLY A 104 4.79 3.82 -9.78
N TYR A 105 4.23 4.80 -10.46
CA TYR A 105 4.22 4.86 -11.90
C TYR A 105 4.21 6.31 -12.40
N ASP A 106 5.29 6.72 -13.04
CA ASP A 106 5.43 7.98 -13.75
C ASP A 106 4.70 9.18 -13.09
N GLY A 107 5.11 9.51 -11.87
CA GLY A 107 4.56 10.65 -11.14
C GLY A 107 3.22 10.40 -10.46
N MET A 108 2.79 9.15 -10.34
CA MET A 108 1.64 8.73 -9.56
C MET A 108 2.05 7.66 -8.55
N TYR A 109 1.46 7.70 -7.38
CA TYR A 109 1.64 6.65 -6.37
C TYR A 109 0.29 6.20 -5.84
N SER A 110 0.12 4.90 -5.75
CA SER A 110 -1.09 4.26 -5.22
C SER A 110 -0.75 3.37 -4.05
N ALA A 111 -1.63 3.32 -3.06
CA ALA A 111 -1.55 2.39 -1.95
C ALA A 111 -2.92 1.78 -1.67
N VAL A 112 -2.96 0.46 -1.53
CA VAL A 112 -4.10 -0.29 -1.02
C VAL A 112 -3.65 -1.01 0.22
N THR A 113 -4.34 -0.79 1.33
CA THR A 113 -4.02 -1.41 2.63
C THR A 113 -5.30 -1.90 3.29
N MET A 114 -5.31 -3.13 3.74
CA MET A 114 -6.48 -3.77 4.35
C MET A 114 -6.13 -4.40 5.68
N LEU A 115 -7.08 -4.38 6.61
CA LEU A 115 -7.12 -5.16 7.85
C LEU A 115 -8.28 -6.16 7.73
N PRO A 116 -8.03 -7.37 7.21
CA PRO A 116 -9.09 -8.29 6.81
C PRO A 116 -10.03 -8.72 7.95
N THR A 117 -9.49 -8.93 9.14
CA THR A 117 -10.28 -9.33 10.31
C THR A 117 -11.24 -8.23 10.76
N GLU A 118 -10.80 -6.98 10.66
CA GLU A 118 -11.58 -5.80 11.00
C GLU A 118 -12.53 -5.37 9.88
N LYS A 119 -12.40 -5.95 8.68
CA LYS A 119 -13.16 -5.56 7.50
C LYS A 119 -12.95 -4.10 7.09
N ILE A 120 -11.76 -3.59 7.34
CA ILE A 120 -11.36 -2.22 7.01
C ILE A 120 -10.38 -2.25 5.83
N GLY A 121 -10.56 -1.33 4.89
CA GLY A 121 -9.62 -1.11 3.80
C GLY A 121 -9.50 0.37 3.49
N VAL A 122 -8.31 0.78 3.08
CA VAL A 122 -7.99 2.15 2.66
C VAL A 122 -7.30 2.09 1.31
N VAL A 123 -7.75 2.91 0.38
CA VAL A 123 -7.05 3.19 -0.88
C VAL A 123 -6.66 4.66 -0.90
N VAL A 124 -5.42 4.92 -1.29
CA VAL A 124 -4.90 6.27 -1.50
C VAL A 124 -4.29 6.34 -2.89
N LEU A 125 -4.75 7.27 -3.67
CA LEU A 125 -4.25 7.57 -5.02
C LEU A 125 -3.69 8.99 -5.01
N THR A 126 -2.44 9.16 -5.41
CA THR A 126 -1.78 10.47 -5.44
C THR A 126 -1.21 10.76 -6.82
N ASN A 127 -1.11 12.02 -7.17
CA ASN A 127 -0.39 12.51 -8.35
C ASN A 127 1.05 12.94 -8.01
N SER A 128 1.65 12.29 -7.03
CA SER A 128 3.02 12.52 -6.58
C SER A 128 3.68 11.18 -6.30
N MET A 129 4.99 11.10 -6.51
CA MET A 129 5.80 9.89 -6.21
C MET A 129 6.27 9.86 -4.74
N ASP A 130 5.72 10.68 -3.87
CA ASP A 130 5.98 10.58 -2.44
C ASP A 130 5.21 9.39 -1.81
N GLY A 131 5.78 8.70 -0.89
CA GLY A 131 5.18 7.53 -0.22
C GLY A 131 4.07 7.87 0.79
N ILE A 132 3.49 9.07 0.76
CA ILE A 132 2.51 9.55 1.74
C ILE A 132 1.24 8.68 1.78
N GLY A 133 0.92 8.01 0.68
CA GLY A 133 -0.27 7.15 0.59
C GLY A 133 -0.30 6.06 1.65
N SER A 134 0.83 5.40 1.92
CA SER A 134 0.91 4.39 2.98
C SER A 134 0.75 5.01 4.37
N MET A 135 1.33 6.19 4.60
CA MET A 135 1.27 6.88 5.89
C MET A 135 -0.16 7.34 6.22
N LEU A 136 -0.89 7.84 5.21
CA LEU A 136 -2.30 8.17 5.35
C LEU A 136 -3.15 6.95 5.71
N SER A 137 -2.84 5.79 5.15
CA SER A 137 -3.53 4.55 5.51
C SER A 137 -3.36 4.21 6.99
N TYR A 138 -2.15 4.37 7.54
CA TYR A 138 -1.89 4.12 8.96
C TYR A 138 -2.58 5.15 9.86
N GLU A 139 -2.59 6.43 9.48
CA GLU A 139 -3.30 7.45 10.24
C GLU A 139 -4.81 7.18 10.30
N ILE A 140 -5.40 6.75 9.19
CA ILE A 140 -6.81 6.37 9.12
C ILE A 140 -7.08 5.15 10.01
N PHE A 141 -6.20 4.14 9.99
CA PHE A 141 -6.34 2.97 10.85
C PHE A 141 -6.24 3.32 12.33
N ASP A 142 -5.28 4.17 12.72
CA ASP A 142 -5.17 4.62 14.11
C ASP A 142 -6.47 5.26 14.59
N ARG A 143 -7.10 6.09 13.76
CA ARG A 143 -8.38 6.73 14.08
C ARG A 143 -9.53 5.73 14.18
N LEU A 144 -9.67 4.84 13.18
CA LEU A 144 -10.75 3.86 13.13
C LEU A 144 -10.66 2.80 14.25
N LEU A 145 -9.45 2.49 14.69
CA LEU A 145 -9.18 1.52 15.75
C LEU A 145 -9.04 2.15 17.14
N ASN A 146 -9.23 3.47 17.26
CA ASN A 146 -9.03 4.23 18.50
C ASN A 146 -7.63 4.02 19.12
N LEU A 147 -6.60 3.93 18.28
CA LEU A 147 -5.22 3.79 18.70
C LEU A 147 -4.59 5.16 18.99
N PRO A 148 -3.52 5.22 19.81
CA PRO A 148 -2.75 6.44 20.00
C PRO A 148 -2.29 7.04 18.67
N GLN A 149 -2.60 8.32 18.46
CA GLN A 149 -2.23 9.01 17.23
C GLN A 149 -0.71 9.17 17.13
N LYS A 150 -0.16 8.82 15.99
CA LYS A 150 1.26 8.96 15.66
C LYS A 150 1.42 10.00 14.55
N ASP A 151 2.49 10.78 14.60
CA ASP A 151 2.83 11.67 13.50
C ASP A 151 3.44 10.86 12.33
N TRP A 152 2.57 10.24 11.55
CA TRP A 152 2.96 9.45 10.39
C TRP A 152 3.59 10.30 9.28
N LYS A 153 3.17 11.57 9.18
CA LYS A 153 3.64 12.50 8.16
C LYS A 153 5.13 12.81 8.33
N SER A 154 5.56 13.20 9.52
CA SER A 154 6.98 13.50 9.78
C SER A 154 7.88 12.27 9.63
N ARG A 155 7.35 11.08 9.92
CA ARG A 155 8.09 9.81 9.81
C ARG A 155 8.26 9.35 8.35
N GLY A 156 7.33 9.68 7.44
CA GLY A 156 7.39 9.36 6.01
C GLY A 156 8.27 10.32 5.22
N ILE A 157 8.02 11.61 5.35
CA ILE A 157 8.73 12.66 4.56
C ILE A 157 10.24 12.68 4.83
N GLY A 158 10.67 12.37 6.05
CA GLY A 158 12.09 12.33 6.39
C GLY A 158 12.86 11.19 5.71
N GLN A 159 12.19 10.09 5.35
CA GLN A 159 12.81 8.96 4.65
C GLN A 159 12.91 9.22 3.13
N ASP A 160 11.90 9.83 2.54
CA ASP A 160 11.86 10.08 1.10
C ASP A 160 12.88 11.17 0.68
N LYS A 161 13.04 12.21 1.47
CA LYS A 161 14.06 13.24 1.19
C LYS A 161 15.49 12.66 1.19
N ALA A 162 15.82 11.77 2.12
CA ALA A 162 17.14 11.13 2.16
C ALA A 162 17.36 10.19 0.96
N HIS A 163 16.33 9.52 0.48
CA HIS A 163 16.42 8.60 -0.65
C HIS A 163 16.53 9.33 -2.00
N TRP A 164 15.90 10.48 -2.15
CA TRP A 164 15.97 11.31 -3.36
C TRP A 164 17.30 12.05 -3.49
N THR A 165 17.86 12.56 -2.41
CA THR A 165 19.18 13.22 -2.43
C THR A 165 20.30 12.24 -2.80
N ASP A 166 20.21 10.97 -2.42
CA ASP A 166 21.21 9.96 -2.77
C ASP A 166 21.13 9.52 -4.24
N ARG A 167 19.96 9.53 -4.86
CA ARG A 167 19.81 9.21 -6.30
C ARG A 167 20.30 10.33 -7.22
N SER A 168 20.14 11.59 -6.83
CA SER A 168 20.59 12.73 -7.63
C SER A 168 22.13 12.85 -7.68
N ALA A 169 22.84 12.20 -6.77
CA ALA A 169 24.29 12.18 -6.71
C ALA A 169 24.96 11.09 -7.58
N ARG A 170 24.16 10.26 -8.28
CA ARG A 170 24.64 9.10 -9.07
C ARG A 170 24.43 9.21 -10.57
N ILE A 171 24.14 10.42 -11.09
CA ILE A 171 24.05 10.68 -12.54
C ILE A 171 25.18 11.61 -12.95
#